data_b2180199410457e5f707bd53189a20a2
#
_entry.id   b2180199410457e5f707bd53189a20a2
#
_cell.length_a   1.000
_cell.length_b   1.000
_cell.length_c   1.000
_cell.angle_alpha   90.00
_cell.angle_beta   90.00
_cell.angle_gamma   90.00
#
_symmetry.space_group_name_H-M   'P 1'
#
loop_
_entity.id
_entity.type
_entity.pdbx_description
1 polymer ?
#
loop_
_entity_poly.entity_id
_entity_poly.type
_entity_poly.pdbx_seq_one_letter_code
_entity_poly.pdbx_strand_id
1 'polypeptide(L)'
;MSDREAWLAIVNPASGPARARGRWTQFAGALDSAGVALEVAHTTGPHDGARIARDAVLGGRRRLLAAGGDGSVNDVVNGLMEAGLDDPSTVTLGVVPTGTGNDWARSLGLSRDPATLAAAVAAGRTLLHDVGRVDGPGIEGCGGATPGRHWFVNVAGAGLDAAAAAAVPRPVTSAFTYLRVALRELVAWRSPRFRVDADGAVLRERLLLAFVANARYCGNRMLVAPQARLDDGLFEVIAIREVGVLRALPKLAKLYRGTLAGDPLVWQRRAAVVEIDAEPATHVQADGQIAGTTPARFTLRSRALNVLVAPGAATGASPAHLSRDGG
;
A
#
# COMPACT_ATOMS: atom_id res chain seq x y z
N MET A 1 26.40 3.30 25.73
CA MET A 1 25.79 2.69 24.56
C MET A 1 24.27 2.83 24.77
N SER A 2 23.61 3.65 23.97
CA SER A 2 22.15 3.86 24.06
C SER A 2 21.46 2.52 23.82
N ASP A 3 20.63 2.12 24.77
CA ASP A 3 19.79 0.92 24.74
C ASP A 3 18.74 1.10 23.62
N ARG A 4 19.16 0.98 22.36
CA ARG A 4 18.25 1.06 21.23
C ARG A 4 17.46 -0.23 21.21
N GLU A 5 16.17 -0.13 21.52
CA GLU A 5 15.22 -1.24 21.42
C GLU A 5 15.42 -2.02 20.10
N ALA A 6 15.49 -3.34 20.17
CA ALA A 6 15.63 -4.21 19.01
C ALA A 6 14.40 -4.09 18.09
N TRP A 7 14.63 -4.16 16.79
CA TRP A 7 13.55 -4.22 15.80
C TRP A 7 12.93 -5.62 15.80
N LEU A 8 11.61 -5.70 15.85
CA LEU A 8 10.91 -6.95 15.58
C LEU A 8 10.67 -7.08 14.08
N ALA A 9 11.37 -7.99 13.43
CA ALA A 9 11.16 -8.33 12.03
C ALA A 9 10.06 -9.38 11.89
N ILE A 10 8.93 -8.99 11.31
CA ILE A 10 7.82 -9.89 10.96
C ILE A 10 8.05 -10.38 9.54
N VAL A 11 8.44 -11.64 9.41
CA VAL A 11 8.93 -12.23 8.16
C VAL A 11 7.92 -13.19 7.58
N ASN A 12 7.49 -12.94 6.33
CA ASN A 12 6.69 -13.89 5.58
C ASN A 12 7.61 -14.78 4.72
N PRO A 13 7.87 -16.03 5.11
CA PRO A 13 8.77 -16.94 4.40
C PRO A 13 8.23 -17.37 3.03
N ALA A 14 6.91 -17.25 2.80
CA ALA A 14 6.26 -17.55 1.52
C ALA A 14 6.26 -16.37 0.55
N SER A 15 6.74 -15.19 0.98
CA SER A 15 6.77 -13.99 0.15
C SER A 15 7.78 -14.07 -0.98
N GLY A 16 7.34 -13.71 -2.18
CA GLY A 16 8.17 -13.64 -3.37
C GLY A 16 8.34 -14.97 -4.12
N PRO A 17 9.00 -14.96 -5.29
CA PRO A 17 9.24 -16.16 -6.07
C PRO A 17 10.22 -17.10 -5.33
N ALA A 18 10.18 -18.40 -5.65
CA ALA A 18 11.04 -19.42 -5.02
C ALA A 18 12.53 -19.05 -4.99
N ARG A 19 13.00 -18.32 -6.00
CA ARG A 19 14.37 -17.78 -6.07
C ARG A 19 14.67 -16.68 -5.05
N ALA A 20 13.66 -16.13 -4.39
CA ALA A 20 13.81 -15.04 -3.43
C ALA A 20 13.79 -15.51 -1.97
N ARG A 21 13.66 -16.83 -1.72
CA ARG A 21 13.61 -17.39 -0.36
C ARG A 21 14.85 -17.06 0.49
N GLY A 22 16.02 -16.89 -0.14
CA GLY A 22 17.24 -16.46 0.53
C GLY A 22 17.37 -14.94 0.73
N ARG A 23 16.43 -14.16 0.25
CA ARG A 23 16.53 -12.70 0.30
C ARG A 23 16.49 -12.15 1.72
N TRP A 24 15.60 -12.70 2.56
CA TRP A 24 15.56 -12.31 3.96
C TRP A 24 16.92 -12.50 4.66
N THR A 25 17.59 -13.63 4.45
CA THR A 25 18.91 -13.90 5.04
C THR A 25 19.95 -12.84 4.63
N GLN A 26 19.93 -12.40 3.38
CA GLN A 26 20.81 -11.32 2.91
C GLN A 26 20.49 -9.98 3.60
N PHE A 27 19.21 -9.63 3.75
CA PHE A 27 18.80 -8.43 4.47
C PHE A 27 19.15 -8.51 5.96
N ALA A 28 18.89 -9.65 6.60
CA ALA A 28 19.21 -9.85 8.01
C ALA A 28 20.73 -9.71 8.28
N GLY A 29 21.57 -10.32 7.44
CA GLY A 29 23.03 -10.17 7.53
C GLY A 29 23.51 -8.73 7.32
N ALA A 30 22.90 -7.99 6.39
CA ALA A 30 23.24 -6.58 6.18
C ALA A 30 22.80 -5.69 7.34
N LEU A 31 21.63 -5.96 7.94
CA LEU A 31 21.12 -5.23 9.12
C LEU A 31 22.03 -5.49 10.34
N ASP A 32 22.41 -6.74 10.57
CA ASP A 32 23.35 -7.12 11.63
C ASP A 32 24.71 -6.42 11.45
N SER A 33 25.25 -6.44 10.22
CA SER A 33 26.50 -5.74 9.87
C SER A 33 26.42 -4.22 10.07
N ALA A 34 25.21 -3.64 9.98
CA ALA A 34 24.96 -2.23 10.24
C ALA A 34 24.67 -1.93 11.74
N GLY A 35 24.81 -2.94 12.64
CA GLY A 35 24.56 -2.79 14.06
C GLY A 35 23.07 -2.65 14.44
N VAL A 36 22.16 -3.12 13.58
CA VAL A 36 20.73 -3.12 13.85
C VAL A 36 20.36 -4.42 14.59
N ALA A 37 20.03 -4.30 15.86
CA ALA A 37 19.57 -5.44 16.64
C ALA A 37 18.20 -5.92 16.16
N LEU A 38 18.06 -7.24 15.91
CA LEU A 38 16.85 -7.85 15.37
C LEU A 38 16.33 -8.97 16.28
N GLU A 39 15.04 -9.00 16.45
CA GLU A 39 14.26 -10.19 16.83
C GLU A 39 13.40 -10.59 15.63
N VAL A 40 13.20 -11.88 15.40
CA VAL A 40 12.50 -12.38 14.21
C VAL A 40 11.28 -13.19 14.60
N ALA A 41 10.13 -12.82 14.04
CA ALA A 41 8.89 -13.59 14.09
C ALA A 41 8.49 -14.01 12.66
N HIS A 42 8.31 -15.30 12.43
CA HIS A 42 7.86 -15.82 11.14
C HIS A 42 6.35 -15.96 11.11
N THR A 43 5.73 -15.53 10.01
CA THR A 43 4.31 -15.81 9.76
C THR A 43 4.14 -17.28 9.35
N THR A 44 3.06 -17.91 9.81
CA THR A 44 2.74 -19.32 9.56
C THR A 44 1.51 -19.51 8.67
N GLY A 45 0.74 -18.45 8.42
CA GLY A 45 -0.48 -18.50 7.61
C GLY A 45 -0.94 -17.10 7.15
N PRO A 46 -2.08 -17.05 6.45
CA PRO A 46 -2.72 -15.80 6.05
C PRO A 46 -3.03 -14.91 7.28
N HIS A 47 -2.82 -13.61 7.15
CA HIS A 47 -3.09 -12.58 8.17
C HIS A 47 -2.36 -12.75 9.52
N ASP A 48 -1.44 -13.72 9.63
CA ASP A 48 -0.66 -13.91 10.85
C ASP A 48 0.24 -12.71 11.13
N GLY A 49 0.66 -12.00 10.08
CA GLY A 49 1.38 -10.73 10.19
C GLY A 49 0.61 -9.65 10.97
N ALA A 50 -0.71 -9.58 10.77
CA ALA A 50 -1.57 -8.64 11.50
C ALA A 50 -1.65 -9.00 12.99
N ARG A 51 -1.85 -10.26 13.30
CA ARG A 51 -1.88 -10.76 14.68
C ARG A 51 -0.56 -10.49 15.40
N ILE A 52 0.57 -10.87 14.79
CA ILE A 52 1.90 -10.67 15.38
C ILE A 52 2.17 -9.18 15.61
N ALA A 53 1.85 -8.31 14.65
CA ALA A 53 2.07 -6.87 14.78
C ALA A 53 1.23 -6.28 15.91
N ARG A 54 -0.07 -6.61 15.98
CA ARG A 54 -0.97 -6.16 17.04
C ARG A 54 -0.47 -6.60 18.41
N ASP A 55 -0.19 -7.89 18.58
CA ASP A 55 0.23 -8.45 19.87
C ASP A 55 1.58 -7.85 20.32
N ALA A 56 2.50 -7.61 19.39
CA ALA A 56 3.79 -6.98 19.65
C ALA A 56 3.64 -5.55 20.19
N VAL A 57 2.82 -4.71 19.54
CA VAL A 57 2.66 -3.30 19.98
C VAL A 57 1.87 -3.20 21.28
N LEU A 58 0.89 -4.08 21.51
CA LEU A 58 0.19 -4.18 22.80
C LEU A 58 1.15 -4.64 23.91
N GLY A 59 2.13 -5.49 23.57
CA GLY A 59 3.25 -5.90 24.44
C GLY A 59 4.34 -4.84 24.63
N GLY A 60 4.18 -3.63 24.08
CA GLY A 60 5.08 -2.49 24.27
C GLY A 60 6.12 -2.31 23.16
N ARG A 61 6.17 -3.14 22.11
CA ARG A 61 7.11 -2.95 20.99
C ARG A 61 6.78 -1.69 20.20
N ARG A 62 7.83 -0.91 19.87
CA ARG A 62 7.70 0.35 19.11
C ARG A 62 8.48 0.36 17.79
N ARG A 63 9.24 -0.69 17.47
CA ARG A 63 10.04 -0.80 16.24
C ARG A 63 9.77 -2.11 15.53
N LEU A 64 9.11 -2.04 14.37
CA LEU A 64 8.76 -3.20 13.57
C LEU A 64 9.30 -3.09 12.14
N LEU A 65 9.76 -4.23 11.60
CA LEU A 65 10.11 -4.39 10.19
C LEU A 65 9.17 -5.40 9.55
N ALA A 66 8.40 -4.99 8.55
CA ALA A 66 7.60 -5.89 7.74
C ALA A 66 8.46 -6.46 6.59
N ALA A 67 8.86 -7.71 6.69
CA ALA A 67 9.67 -8.40 5.67
C ALA A 67 8.76 -9.26 4.78
N GLY A 68 8.41 -8.73 3.61
CA GLY A 68 7.45 -9.37 2.72
C GLY A 68 7.22 -8.60 1.43
N GLY A 69 6.13 -8.94 0.76
CA GLY A 69 5.54 -8.13 -0.32
C GLY A 69 4.44 -7.20 0.19
N ASP A 70 3.77 -6.49 -0.74
CA ASP A 70 2.76 -5.50 -0.39
C ASP A 70 1.64 -6.08 0.50
N GLY A 71 1.20 -7.32 0.26
CA GLY A 71 0.22 -8.00 1.12
C GLY A 71 0.69 -8.24 2.55
N SER A 72 1.96 -8.66 2.75
CA SER A 72 2.51 -8.85 4.09
C SER A 72 2.65 -7.53 4.84
N VAL A 73 2.98 -6.46 4.11
CA VAL A 73 3.04 -5.10 4.66
C VAL A 73 1.65 -4.64 5.07
N ASN A 74 0.63 -4.87 4.21
CA ASN A 74 -0.75 -4.53 4.51
C ASN A 74 -1.27 -5.26 5.75
N ASP A 75 -0.97 -6.56 5.91
CA ASP A 75 -1.29 -7.31 7.13
C ASP A 75 -0.71 -6.64 8.38
N VAL A 76 0.59 -6.30 8.36
CA VAL A 76 1.24 -5.63 9.49
C VAL A 76 0.60 -4.28 9.80
N VAL A 77 0.32 -3.47 8.78
CA VAL A 77 -0.36 -2.16 8.95
C VAL A 77 -1.74 -2.36 9.57
N ASN A 78 -2.55 -3.31 9.09
CA ASN A 78 -3.86 -3.59 9.67
C ASN A 78 -3.74 -3.99 11.14
N GLY A 79 -2.78 -4.86 11.49
CA GLY A 79 -2.52 -5.22 12.90
C GLY A 79 -2.16 -4.04 13.78
N LEU A 80 -1.31 -3.12 13.29
CA LEU A 80 -0.94 -1.90 13.99
C LEU A 80 -2.15 -0.98 14.22
N MET A 81 -2.94 -0.75 13.17
CA MET A 81 -4.09 0.15 13.23
C MET A 81 -5.23 -0.41 14.11
N GLU A 82 -5.41 -1.73 14.12
CA GLU A 82 -6.41 -2.43 14.94
C GLU A 82 -5.97 -2.68 16.39
N ALA A 83 -4.70 -2.41 16.72
CA ALA A 83 -4.22 -2.52 18.11
C ALA A 83 -4.90 -1.53 19.05
N GLY A 84 -5.63 -0.53 18.52
CA GLY A 84 -6.35 0.45 19.33
C GLY A 84 -5.43 1.37 20.13
N LEU A 85 -4.20 1.60 19.64
CA LEU A 85 -3.28 2.54 20.27
C LEU A 85 -3.84 3.97 20.19
N ASP A 86 -3.71 4.72 21.28
CA ASP A 86 -4.09 6.14 21.32
C ASP A 86 -3.36 6.93 20.24
N ASP A 87 -2.06 6.68 20.10
CA ASP A 87 -1.22 7.28 19.07
C ASP A 87 -0.37 6.21 18.33
N PRO A 88 -0.86 5.66 17.19
CA PRO A 88 -0.10 4.73 16.37
C PRO A 88 1.19 5.31 15.79
N SER A 89 1.35 6.65 15.74
CA SER A 89 2.55 7.31 15.24
C SER A 89 3.78 7.07 16.13
N THR A 90 3.56 6.62 17.37
CA THR A 90 4.63 6.23 18.30
C THR A 90 5.33 4.93 17.88
N VAL A 91 4.74 4.17 16.97
CA VAL A 91 5.30 2.92 16.45
C VAL A 91 6.00 3.19 15.12
N THR A 92 7.27 2.88 15.01
CA THR A 92 8.02 3.00 13.77
C THR A 92 7.94 1.70 12.97
N LEU A 93 7.41 1.80 11.74
CA LEU A 93 7.36 0.69 10.79
C LEU A 93 8.39 0.90 9.67
N GLY A 94 9.25 -0.10 9.46
CA GLY A 94 10.09 -0.20 8.27
C GLY A 94 9.64 -1.35 7.38
N VAL A 95 10.05 -1.30 6.10
CA VAL A 95 9.74 -2.34 5.12
C VAL A 95 11.01 -2.97 4.58
N VAL A 96 11.09 -4.30 4.62
CA VAL A 96 12.12 -5.10 3.94
C VAL A 96 11.51 -5.73 2.69
N PRO A 97 11.81 -5.21 1.49
CA PRO A 97 11.09 -5.52 0.26
C PRO A 97 11.51 -6.87 -0.34
N THR A 98 11.05 -7.98 0.22
CA THR A 98 11.35 -9.33 -0.27
C THR A 98 10.38 -9.83 -1.33
N GLY A 99 9.23 -9.17 -1.50
CA GLY A 99 8.18 -9.53 -2.45
C GLY A 99 8.49 -9.18 -3.91
N THR A 100 7.52 -9.40 -4.79
CA THR A 100 7.62 -9.13 -6.23
C THR A 100 7.37 -7.66 -6.57
N GLY A 101 6.29 -7.05 -6.07
CA GLY A 101 5.87 -5.66 -6.36
C GLY A 101 6.67 -4.66 -5.54
N ASN A 102 6.43 -4.63 -4.25
CA ASN A 102 7.00 -3.70 -3.26
C ASN A 102 6.75 -2.24 -3.65
N ASP A 103 5.51 -1.94 -4.03
CA ASP A 103 5.14 -0.63 -4.56
C ASP A 103 5.17 0.45 -3.47
N TRP A 104 4.76 0.10 -2.24
CA TRP A 104 4.85 1.03 -1.12
C TRP A 104 6.29 1.28 -0.68
N ALA A 105 7.14 0.25 -0.59
CA ALA A 105 8.57 0.42 -0.30
C ALA A 105 9.24 1.36 -1.32
N ARG A 106 8.82 1.31 -2.59
CA ARG A 106 9.26 2.23 -3.64
C ARG A 106 8.83 3.67 -3.36
N SER A 107 7.59 3.88 -2.92
CA SER A 107 7.08 5.22 -2.53
C SER A 107 7.86 5.79 -1.36
N LEU A 108 8.35 4.94 -0.44
CA LEU A 108 9.22 5.31 0.67
C LEU A 108 10.70 5.48 0.28
N GLY A 109 11.05 5.22 -0.99
CA GLY A 109 12.42 5.26 -1.50
C GLY A 109 13.32 4.12 -0.99
N LEU A 110 12.76 3.09 -0.37
CA LEU A 110 13.52 1.99 0.20
C LEU A 110 14.07 1.05 -0.88
N SER A 111 15.35 0.74 -0.77
CA SER A 111 16.07 -0.06 -1.75
C SER A 111 15.81 -1.56 -1.58
N ARG A 112 15.92 -2.28 -2.70
CA ARG A 112 15.99 -3.75 -2.73
C ARG A 112 17.42 -4.28 -2.57
N ASP A 113 18.40 -3.40 -2.52
CA ASP A 113 19.78 -3.72 -2.16
C ASP A 113 19.92 -3.80 -0.65
N PRO A 114 20.39 -4.93 -0.09
CA PRO A 114 20.44 -5.14 1.35
C PRO A 114 21.29 -4.13 2.10
N ALA A 115 22.46 -3.76 1.57
CA ALA A 115 23.36 -2.81 2.23
C ALA A 115 22.76 -1.39 2.29
N THR A 116 22.18 -0.93 1.18
CA THR A 116 21.49 0.37 1.10
C THR A 116 20.29 0.43 2.04
N LEU A 117 19.52 -0.67 2.14
CA LEU A 117 18.38 -0.72 3.06
C LEU A 117 18.85 -0.69 4.52
N ALA A 118 19.89 -1.49 4.86
CA ALA A 118 20.42 -1.54 6.22
C ALA A 118 20.93 -0.17 6.67
N ALA A 119 21.61 0.56 5.78
CA ALA A 119 22.04 1.93 6.04
C ALA A 119 20.84 2.89 6.29
N ALA A 120 19.74 2.73 5.54
CA ALA A 120 18.53 3.52 5.75
C ALA A 120 17.86 3.21 7.11
N VAL A 121 17.81 1.93 7.50
CA VAL A 121 17.26 1.51 8.81
C VAL A 121 18.14 2.04 9.95
N ALA A 122 19.48 1.93 9.83
CA ALA A 122 20.43 2.42 10.81
C ALA A 122 20.37 3.96 10.95
N ALA A 123 20.18 4.69 9.84
CA ALA A 123 19.99 6.14 9.83
C ALA A 123 18.72 6.57 10.56
N GLY A 124 17.68 5.72 10.58
CA GLY A 124 16.46 5.92 11.36
C GLY A 124 15.62 7.12 10.93
N ARG A 125 15.71 7.58 9.66
CA ARG A 125 14.87 8.68 9.18
C ARG A 125 13.43 8.19 9.01
N THR A 126 12.50 8.97 9.54
CA THR A 126 11.08 8.63 9.50
C THR A 126 10.23 9.75 8.93
N LEU A 127 9.01 9.39 8.54
CA LEU A 127 7.94 10.29 8.12
C LEU A 127 6.66 9.87 8.83
N LEU A 128 5.87 10.83 9.30
CA LEU A 128 4.50 10.58 9.75
C LEU A 128 3.60 10.46 8.53
N HIS A 129 3.20 9.22 8.24
CA HIS A 129 2.45 8.82 7.06
C HIS A 129 0.96 8.78 7.34
N ASP A 130 0.16 9.25 6.41
CA ASP A 130 -1.29 9.11 6.44
C ASP A 130 -1.68 7.65 6.17
N VAL A 131 -2.71 7.17 6.85
CA VAL A 131 -3.21 5.80 6.63
C VAL A 131 -4.65 5.86 6.11
N GLY A 132 -4.88 5.27 4.97
CA GLY A 132 -6.20 5.16 4.37
C GLY A 132 -7.02 4.07 5.05
N ARG A 133 -8.33 4.29 5.13
CA ARG A 133 -9.30 3.34 5.62
C ARG A 133 -10.45 3.21 4.62
N VAL A 134 -10.84 2.00 4.32
CA VAL A 134 -12.06 1.70 3.59
C VAL A 134 -13.07 1.06 4.53
N ASP A 135 -14.29 1.59 4.54
CA ASP A 135 -15.43 1.12 5.31
C ASP A 135 -16.59 0.82 4.36
N GLY A 136 -17.42 -0.16 4.71
CA GLY A 136 -18.63 -0.48 3.96
C GLY A 136 -19.27 -1.79 4.37
N PRO A 137 -20.55 -2.02 4.03
CA PRO A 137 -21.29 -3.22 4.43
C PRO A 137 -20.73 -4.51 3.81
N GLY A 138 -20.07 -4.40 2.64
CA GLY A 138 -19.42 -5.52 1.96
C GLY A 138 -17.91 -5.57 2.19
N ILE A 139 -17.36 -4.76 3.12
CA ILE A 139 -15.92 -4.74 3.40
C ILE A 139 -15.58 -5.77 4.48
N GLU A 140 -14.53 -6.55 4.21
CA GLU A 140 -14.02 -7.57 5.12
C GLU A 140 -12.82 -7.02 5.90
N GLY A 141 -12.77 -7.29 7.21
CA GLY A 141 -11.62 -6.93 8.02
C GLY A 141 -10.43 -7.84 7.75
N CYS A 142 -9.22 -7.33 7.88
CA CYS A 142 -7.99 -8.11 7.75
C CYS A 142 -7.74 -8.94 9.02
N GLY A 143 -7.58 -10.25 8.88
CA GLY A 143 -7.07 -11.13 9.96
C GLY A 143 -7.88 -11.15 11.26
N GLY A 144 -9.22 -11.10 11.20
CA GLY A 144 -10.08 -11.05 12.38
C GLY A 144 -10.22 -9.65 12.97
N ALA A 145 -9.82 -8.63 12.20
CA ALA A 145 -10.09 -7.22 12.50
C ALA A 145 -11.59 -6.91 12.45
N THR A 146 -11.92 -5.67 12.78
CA THR A 146 -13.30 -5.17 12.81
C THR A 146 -13.99 -5.39 11.45
N PRO A 147 -15.07 -6.20 11.38
CA PRO A 147 -15.83 -6.33 10.14
C PRO A 147 -16.31 -4.97 9.62
N GLY A 148 -16.37 -4.83 8.31
CA GLY A 148 -16.76 -3.57 7.68
C GLY A 148 -15.63 -2.55 7.54
N ARG A 149 -14.38 -2.90 7.89
CA ARG A 149 -13.23 -1.98 7.85
C ARG A 149 -11.95 -2.66 7.38
N HIS A 150 -11.17 -1.96 6.53
CA HIS A 150 -9.85 -2.40 6.11
C HIS A 150 -8.92 -1.18 5.96
N TRP A 151 -7.66 -1.30 6.42
CA TRP A 151 -6.67 -0.23 6.34
C TRP A 151 -5.72 -0.44 5.16
N PHE A 152 -5.26 0.66 4.58
CA PHE A 152 -4.29 0.64 3.48
C PHE A 152 -3.34 1.84 3.53
N VAL A 153 -2.16 1.67 2.95
CA VAL A 153 -1.12 2.72 2.96
C VAL A 153 -0.72 3.16 1.55
N ASN A 154 -1.06 2.37 0.54
CA ASN A 154 -0.60 2.63 -0.82
C ASN A 154 -1.76 3.06 -1.73
N VAL A 155 -2.45 2.14 -2.35
CA VAL A 155 -3.55 2.44 -3.27
C VAL A 155 -4.70 1.46 -3.06
N ALA A 156 -5.89 2.01 -2.86
CA ALA A 156 -7.13 1.26 -2.90
C ALA A 156 -7.91 1.60 -4.17
N GLY A 157 -8.95 0.85 -4.48
CA GLY A 157 -9.79 1.13 -5.64
C GLY A 157 -10.87 0.10 -5.87
N ALA A 158 -11.70 0.39 -6.88
CA ALA A 158 -12.79 -0.48 -7.29
C ALA A 158 -12.87 -0.58 -8.83
N GLY A 159 -13.29 -1.72 -9.32
CA GLY A 159 -13.45 -1.97 -10.75
C GLY A 159 -12.46 -3.00 -11.31
N LEU A 160 -11.96 -2.77 -12.50
CA LEU A 160 -11.10 -3.73 -13.22
C LEU A 160 -9.84 -4.11 -12.45
N ASP A 161 -9.22 -3.19 -11.75
CA ASP A 161 -8.03 -3.44 -10.93
C ASP A 161 -8.31 -4.42 -9.80
N ALA A 162 -9.45 -4.24 -9.11
CA ALA A 162 -9.90 -5.15 -8.06
C ALA A 162 -10.32 -6.52 -8.64
N ALA A 163 -11.01 -6.55 -9.78
CA ALA A 163 -11.33 -7.79 -10.48
C ALA A 163 -10.08 -8.56 -10.91
N ALA A 164 -9.07 -7.85 -11.45
CA ALA A 164 -7.79 -8.46 -11.78
C ALA A 164 -7.08 -9.00 -10.53
N ALA A 165 -7.10 -8.25 -9.42
CA ALA A 165 -6.51 -8.71 -8.15
C ALA A 165 -7.21 -9.97 -7.60
N ALA A 166 -8.54 -10.07 -7.77
CA ALA A 166 -9.33 -11.26 -7.39
C ALA A 166 -9.02 -12.48 -8.27
N ALA A 167 -8.79 -12.26 -9.56
CA ALA A 167 -8.55 -13.32 -10.53
C ALA A 167 -7.11 -13.85 -10.55
N VAL A 168 -6.15 -13.15 -9.95
CA VAL A 168 -4.75 -13.57 -9.92
C VAL A 168 -4.55 -14.75 -8.96
N PRO A 169 -4.02 -15.91 -9.46
CA PRO A 169 -3.69 -17.04 -8.60
C PRO A 169 -2.67 -16.66 -7.53
N ARG A 170 -2.89 -17.09 -6.30
CA ARG A 170 -1.94 -16.89 -5.21
C ARG A 170 -1.20 -18.20 -4.88
N PRO A 171 0.12 -18.15 -4.62
CA PRO A 171 0.99 -16.96 -4.62
C PRO A 171 1.28 -16.42 -6.03
N VAL A 172 1.43 -15.11 -6.14
CA VAL A 172 1.80 -14.45 -7.40
C VAL A 172 3.25 -14.81 -7.75
N THR A 173 3.44 -15.64 -8.77
CA THR A 173 4.76 -16.18 -9.12
C THR A 173 5.57 -15.29 -10.06
N SER A 174 4.90 -14.42 -10.83
CA SER A 174 5.59 -13.50 -11.75
C SER A 174 4.72 -12.29 -12.13
N ALA A 175 5.38 -11.18 -12.50
CA ALA A 175 4.73 -10.01 -13.07
C ALA A 175 4.00 -10.33 -14.40
N PHE A 176 4.49 -11.30 -15.16
CA PHE A 176 3.87 -11.74 -16.41
C PHE A 176 2.52 -12.43 -16.16
N THR A 177 2.40 -13.20 -15.08
CA THR A 177 1.13 -13.82 -14.68
C THR A 177 0.09 -12.73 -14.39
N TYR A 178 0.48 -11.68 -13.64
CA TYR A 178 -0.41 -10.55 -13.35
C TYR A 178 -0.86 -9.84 -14.64
N LEU A 179 0.07 -9.55 -15.54
CA LEU A 179 -0.24 -8.88 -16.82
C LEU A 179 -1.21 -9.70 -17.68
N ARG A 180 -0.99 -11.03 -17.79
CA ARG A 180 -1.89 -11.91 -18.53
C ARG A 180 -3.30 -11.90 -17.96
N VAL A 181 -3.42 -11.98 -16.62
CA VAL A 181 -4.73 -11.94 -15.95
C VAL A 181 -5.39 -10.58 -16.17
N ALA A 182 -4.66 -9.48 -15.97
CA ALA A 182 -5.19 -8.14 -16.18
C ALA A 182 -5.68 -7.91 -17.62
N LEU A 183 -4.97 -8.43 -18.63
CA LEU A 183 -5.41 -8.36 -20.03
C LEU A 183 -6.64 -9.23 -20.30
N ARG A 184 -6.71 -10.42 -19.72
CA ARG A 184 -7.90 -11.29 -19.82
C ARG A 184 -9.11 -10.63 -19.20
N GLU A 185 -8.95 -10.09 -17.99
CA GLU A 185 -10.02 -9.38 -17.31
C GLU A 185 -10.46 -8.13 -18.10
N LEU A 186 -9.52 -7.36 -18.66
CA LEU A 186 -9.83 -6.21 -19.52
C LEU A 186 -10.69 -6.59 -20.73
N VAL A 187 -10.42 -7.72 -21.37
CA VAL A 187 -11.20 -8.20 -22.54
C VAL A 187 -12.62 -8.62 -22.12
N ALA A 188 -12.75 -9.26 -20.95
CA ALA A 188 -14.02 -9.74 -20.43
C ALA A 188 -14.82 -8.63 -19.70
N TRP A 189 -14.16 -7.52 -19.36
CA TRP A 189 -14.72 -6.50 -18.50
C TRP A 189 -15.93 -5.80 -19.10
N ARG A 190 -16.98 -5.73 -18.30
CA ARG A 190 -18.17 -4.91 -18.57
C ARG A 190 -18.23 -3.84 -17.50
N SER A 191 -17.89 -2.62 -17.88
CA SER A 191 -17.82 -1.49 -16.95
C SER A 191 -19.15 -1.25 -16.24
N PRO A 192 -19.22 -1.35 -14.90
CA PRO A 192 -20.39 -0.95 -14.14
C PRO A 192 -20.67 0.55 -14.28
N ARG A 193 -21.86 0.97 -13.87
CA ARG A 193 -22.14 2.38 -13.61
C ARG A 193 -21.63 2.73 -12.23
N PHE A 194 -20.69 3.66 -12.17
CA PHE A 194 -20.14 4.16 -10.91
C PHE A 194 -20.76 5.49 -10.52
N ARG A 195 -20.90 5.67 -9.20
CA ARG A 195 -20.99 6.96 -8.55
C ARG A 195 -19.73 7.13 -7.70
N VAL A 196 -18.88 8.07 -8.07
CA VAL A 196 -17.69 8.45 -7.30
C VAL A 196 -17.95 9.85 -6.75
N ASP A 197 -17.89 10.01 -5.45
CA ASP A 197 -18.02 11.28 -4.75
C ASP A 197 -16.70 11.58 -4.03
N ALA A 198 -16.02 12.65 -4.38
CA ALA A 198 -14.77 13.10 -3.81
C ALA A 198 -14.99 14.49 -3.19
N ASP A 199 -15.24 14.52 -1.88
CA ASP A 199 -15.55 15.73 -1.11
C ASP A 199 -16.65 16.60 -1.77
N GLY A 200 -17.74 15.95 -2.26
CA GLY A 200 -18.86 16.61 -2.92
C GLY A 200 -18.70 16.79 -4.44
N ALA A 201 -17.53 16.55 -5.01
CA ALA A 201 -17.37 16.48 -6.46
C ALA A 201 -17.80 15.11 -6.98
N VAL A 202 -18.95 15.05 -7.62
CA VAL A 202 -19.60 13.78 -8.00
C VAL A 202 -19.42 13.48 -9.47
N LEU A 203 -18.92 12.29 -9.78
CA LEU A 203 -18.91 11.67 -11.11
C LEU A 203 -19.92 10.52 -11.16
N ARG A 204 -20.76 10.48 -12.23
CA ARG A 204 -21.71 9.38 -12.48
C ARG A 204 -21.57 8.91 -13.92
N GLU A 205 -20.74 7.89 -14.13
CA GLU A 205 -20.46 7.38 -15.47
C GLU A 205 -20.15 5.87 -15.44
N ARG A 206 -20.04 5.24 -16.62
CA ARG A 206 -19.42 3.93 -16.74
C ARG A 206 -17.91 4.09 -16.64
N LEU A 207 -17.32 3.40 -15.65
CA LEU A 207 -15.89 3.47 -15.42
C LEU A 207 -15.24 2.10 -15.62
N LEU A 208 -14.04 2.12 -16.15
CA LEU A 208 -13.15 0.97 -16.16
C LEU A 208 -12.72 0.63 -14.73
N LEU A 209 -12.32 1.66 -13.98
CA LEU A 209 -11.90 1.57 -12.57
C LEU A 209 -11.88 2.96 -11.93
N ALA A 210 -11.83 2.96 -10.59
CA ALA A 210 -11.56 4.15 -9.79
C ALA A 210 -10.50 3.83 -8.73
N PHE A 211 -9.34 4.51 -8.77
CA PHE A 211 -8.30 4.45 -7.75
C PHE A 211 -8.51 5.53 -6.69
N VAL A 212 -8.23 5.17 -5.44
CA VAL A 212 -8.11 6.06 -4.29
C VAL A 212 -6.67 5.88 -3.77
N ALA A 213 -5.80 6.78 -4.20
CA ALA A 213 -4.37 6.63 -4.01
C ALA A 213 -3.87 7.50 -2.85
N ASN A 214 -3.28 6.87 -1.83
CA ASN A 214 -2.54 7.48 -0.73
C ASN A 214 -1.03 7.55 -1.05
N ALA A 215 -0.56 6.73 -1.99
CA ALA A 215 0.82 6.75 -2.48
C ALA A 215 0.86 6.60 -4.01
N ARG A 216 2.07 6.61 -4.58
CA ARG A 216 2.27 6.83 -6.02
C ARG A 216 2.10 5.60 -6.89
N TYR A 217 2.49 4.43 -6.40
CA TYR A 217 2.66 3.22 -7.22
C TYR A 217 1.63 2.15 -6.87
N CYS A 218 1.18 1.40 -7.88
CA CYS A 218 0.29 0.25 -7.72
C CYS A 218 0.61 -0.80 -8.79
N GLY A 219 0.27 -2.06 -8.54
CA GLY A 219 0.27 -3.12 -9.55
C GLY A 219 1.62 -3.34 -10.23
N ASN A 220 2.70 -3.45 -9.45
CA ASN A 220 4.05 -3.67 -9.92
C ASN A 220 4.61 -2.50 -10.75
N ARG A 221 4.84 -1.36 -10.10
CA ARG A 221 5.51 -0.16 -10.62
C ARG A 221 4.67 0.76 -11.52
N MET A 222 3.37 0.53 -11.68
CA MET A 222 2.53 1.53 -12.35
C MET A 222 2.48 2.80 -11.50
N LEU A 223 2.87 3.93 -12.09
CA LEU A 223 2.87 5.25 -11.46
C LEU A 223 1.48 5.88 -11.63
N VAL A 224 0.52 5.39 -10.86
CA VAL A 224 -0.90 5.75 -11.00
C VAL A 224 -1.19 7.16 -10.50
N ALA A 225 -0.51 7.59 -9.44
CA ALA A 225 -0.71 8.89 -8.80
C ALA A 225 0.64 9.61 -8.59
N PRO A 226 1.27 10.18 -9.64
CA PRO A 226 2.60 10.79 -9.54
C PRO A 226 2.70 11.91 -8.51
N GLN A 227 1.59 12.59 -8.25
CA GLN A 227 1.52 13.76 -7.35
C GLN A 227 1.10 13.39 -5.93
N ALA A 228 0.76 12.12 -5.65
CA ALA A 228 0.36 11.68 -4.32
C ALA A 228 1.46 11.97 -3.30
N ARG A 229 1.04 12.52 -2.17
CA ARG A 229 1.87 12.81 -1.00
C ARG A 229 1.46 11.90 0.13
N LEU A 230 2.41 11.54 0.96
CA LEU A 230 2.20 10.56 2.03
C LEU A 230 1.71 11.18 3.34
N ASP A 231 1.63 12.53 3.43
CA ASP A 231 1.50 13.27 4.67
C ASP A 231 0.63 14.54 4.59
N ASP A 232 -0.20 14.67 3.56
CA ASP A 232 -0.97 15.91 3.31
C ASP A 232 -2.49 15.79 3.58
N GLY A 233 -2.92 14.64 4.08
CA GLY A 233 -4.32 14.40 4.45
C GLY A 233 -5.27 14.24 3.26
N LEU A 234 -4.75 13.99 2.04
CA LEU A 234 -5.57 13.89 0.84
C LEU A 234 -5.23 12.66 0.01
N PHE A 235 -6.24 12.03 -0.53
CA PHE A 235 -6.11 11.05 -1.60
C PHE A 235 -6.00 11.73 -2.97
N GLU A 236 -5.26 11.10 -3.88
CA GLU A 236 -5.43 11.30 -5.32
C GLU A 236 -6.48 10.32 -5.83
N VAL A 237 -7.61 10.84 -6.30
CA VAL A 237 -8.72 10.05 -6.84
C VAL A 237 -8.62 10.06 -8.37
N ILE A 238 -8.45 8.88 -8.97
CA ILE A 238 -8.26 8.73 -10.41
C ILE A 238 -9.32 7.76 -10.96
N ALA A 239 -10.34 8.29 -11.63
CA ALA A 239 -11.36 7.47 -12.29
C ALA A 239 -11.10 7.43 -13.80
N ILE A 240 -11.04 6.24 -14.37
CA ILE A 240 -10.83 6.02 -15.80
C ILE A 240 -12.16 5.61 -16.42
N ARG A 241 -12.64 6.41 -17.37
CA ARG A 241 -13.88 6.17 -18.09
C ARG A 241 -13.82 4.89 -18.90
N GLU A 242 -14.98 4.30 -19.15
CA GLU A 242 -15.10 3.14 -20.02
C GLU A 242 -14.46 3.40 -21.38
N VAL A 243 -13.66 2.49 -21.83
CA VAL A 243 -12.97 2.54 -23.12
C VAL A 243 -12.77 1.14 -23.66
N GLY A 244 -12.97 0.96 -24.96
CA GLY A 244 -12.72 -0.33 -25.62
C GLY A 244 -11.27 -0.78 -25.49
N VAL A 245 -11.04 -2.09 -25.50
CA VAL A 245 -9.74 -2.74 -25.27
C VAL A 245 -8.60 -2.11 -26.08
N LEU A 246 -8.82 -1.86 -27.39
CA LEU A 246 -7.80 -1.27 -28.26
C LEU A 246 -7.35 0.13 -27.84
N ARG A 247 -8.26 0.90 -27.23
CA ARG A 247 -7.96 2.24 -26.71
C ARG A 247 -7.42 2.21 -25.28
N ALA A 248 -7.65 1.12 -24.53
CA ALA A 248 -7.12 0.91 -23.19
C ALA A 248 -5.63 0.58 -23.21
N LEU A 249 -5.13 -0.19 -24.19
CA LEU A 249 -3.73 -0.62 -24.27
C LEU A 249 -2.71 0.54 -24.23
N PRO A 250 -2.83 1.62 -25.03
CA PRO A 250 -1.89 2.73 -24.93
C PRO A 250 -2.00 3.48 -23.60
N LYS A 251 -3.17 3.44 -22.92
CA LYS A 251 -3.33 4.04 -21.59
C LYS A 251 -2.56 3.28 -20.52
N LEU A 252 -2.44 1.96 -20.66
CA LEU A 252 -1.62 1.16 -19.77
C LEU A 252 -0.14 1.62 -19.79
N ALA A 253 0.40 1.95 -20.99
CA ALA A 253 1.74 2.52 -21.08
C ALA A 253 1.85 3.89 -20.40
N LYS A 254 0.80 4.72 -20.47
CA LYS A 254 0.74 6.00 -19.76
C LYS A 254 0.68 5.81 -18.24
N LEU A 255 0.00 4.77 -17.73
CA LEU A 255 0.00 4.40 -16.31
C LEU A 255 1.41 4.12 -15.81
N TYR A 256 2.20 3.34 -16.54
CA TYR A 256 3.59 3.05 -16.16
C TYR A 256 4.49 4.30 -16.18
N ARG A 257 4.19 5.28 -17.02
CA ARG A 257 4.94 6.54 -17.15
C ARG A 257 4.43 7.66 -16.25
N GLY A 258 3.29 7.48 -15.57
CA GLY A 258 2.66 8.52 -14.76
C GLY A 258 2.13 9.70 -15.59
N THR A 259 1.79 9.48 -16.86
CA THR A 259 1.36 10.53 -17.80
C THR A 259 -0.13 10.48 -18.13
N LEU A 260 -0.93 9.93 -17.23
CA LEU A 260 -2.40 9.89 -17.38
C LEU A 260 -3.07 11.23 -17.05
N ALA A 261 -2.43 12.07 -16.24
CA ALA A 261 -2.98 13.39 -15.91
C ALA A 261 -3.27 14.21 -17.17
N GLY A 262 -4.46 14.82 -17.23
CA GLY A 262 -4.91 15.59 -18.39
C GLY A 262 -5.46 14.75 -19.56
N ASP A 263 -5.47 13.42 -19.47
CA ASP A 263 -6.14 12.59 -20.48
C ASP A 263 -7.67 12.76 -20.38
N PRO A 264 -8.41 13.02 -21.48
CA PRO A 264 -9.86 13.25 -21.45
C PRO A 264 -10.68 12.09 -20.86
N LEU A 265 -10.12 10.87 -20.85
CA LEU A 265 -10.76 9.70 -20.26
C LEU A 265 -10.54 9.59 -18.75
N VAL A 266 -9.75 10.49 -18.18
CA VAL A 266 -9.40 10.46 -16.76
C VAL A 266 -10.08 11.63 -16.04
N TRP A 267 -10.84 11.30 -15.03
CA TRP A 267 -11.30 12.26 -14.04
C TRP A 267 -10.38 12.16 -12.82
N GLN A 268 -9.79 13.28 -12.43
CA GLN A 268 -8.86 13.35 -11.32
C GLN A 268 -9.27 14.43 -10.34
N ARG A 269 -9.23 14.11 -9.05
CA ARG A 269 -9.50 15.02 -7.91
C ARG A 269 -8.61 14.65 -6.74
N ARG A 270 -8.45 15.63 -5.84
CA ARG A 270 -7.90 15.39 -4.50
C ARG A 270 -9.04 15.50 -3.49
N ALA A 271 -9.09 14.59 -2.54
CA ALA A 271 -10.16 14.53 -1.55
C ALA A 271 -9.70 13.86 -0.26
N ALA A 272 -10.25 14.30 0.88
CA ALA A 272 -10.05 13.65 2.17
C ALA A 272 -11.03 12.49 2.39
N VAL A 273 -12.21 12.57 1.77
CA VAL A 273 -13.26 11.55 1.82
C VAL A 273 -13.70 11.20 0.41
N VAL A 274 -13.75 9.89 0.13
CA VAL A 274 -14.20 9.37 -1.17
C VAL A 274 -15.28 8.31 -0.92
N GLU A 275 -16.39 8.42 -1.62
CA GLU A 275 -17.42 7.39 -1.65
C GLU A 275 -17.51 6.80 -3.05
N ILE A 276 -17.47 5.48 -3.14
CA ILE A 276 -17.61 4.76 -4.41
C ILE A 276 -18.75 3.77 -4.30
N ASP A 277 -19.71 3.92 -5.19
CA ASP A 277 -20.78 2.97 -5.43
C ASP A 277 -20.76 2.52 -6.88
N ALA A 278 -21.22 1.30 -7.14
CA ALA A 278 -21.24 0.73 -8.50
C ALA A 278 -22.42 -0.21 -8.69
N GLU A 279 -23.03 -0.13 -9.88
CA GLU A 279 -24.12 -1.00 -10.30
C GLU A 279 -23.79 -1.68 -11.66
N PRO A 280 -23.68 -3.02 -11.66
CA PRO A 280 -23.69 -3.93 -10.54
C PRO A 280 -22.51 -3.69 -9.57
N ALA A 281 -22.67 -4.13 -8.31
CA ALA A 281 -21.60 -4.05 -7.30
C ALA A 281 -20.33 -4.70 -7.82
N THR A 282 -19.18 -4.13 -7.50
CA THR A 282 -17.87 -4.64 -7.94
C THR A 282 -16.91 -4.79 -6.78
N HIS A 283 -15.86 -5.56 -6.99
CA HIS A 283 -14.82 -5.74 -5.97
C HIS A 283 -14.13 -4.43 -5.63
N VAL A 284 -13.75 -4.32 -4.36
CA VAL A 284 -12.89 -3.29 -3.81
C VAL A 284 -11.58 -3.94 -3.39
N GLN A 285 -10.47 -3.36 -3.77
CA GLN A 285 -9.14 -3.77 -3.32
C GLN A 285 -8.49 -2.67 -2.46
N ALA A 286 -7.60 -3.09 -1.55
CA ALA A 286 -6.74 -2.23 -0.74
C ALA A 286 -5.32 -2.84 -0.74
N ASP A 287 -4.33 -2.09 -1.20
CA ASP A 287 -2.92 -2.52 -1.36
C ASP A 287 -2.76 -3.85 -2.13
N GLY A 288 -3.64 -4.11 -3.11
CA GLY A 288 -3.65 -5.32 -3.92
C GLY A 288 -4.31 -6.54 -3.27
N GLN A 289 -4.92 -6.39 -2.09
CA GLN A 289 -5.76 -7.41 -1.46
C GLN A 289 -7.24 -7.08 -1.70
N ILE A 290 -8.08 -8.11 -1.86
CA ILE A 290 -9.52 -7.89 -1.92
C ILE A 290 -10.01 -7.54 -0.52
N ALA A 291 -10.54 -6.33 -0.39
CA ALA A 291 -11.11 -5.82 0.85
C ALA A 291 -12.63 -6.05 0.93
N GLY A 292 -13.28 -6.33 -0.20
CA GLY A 292 -14.72 -6.58 -0.24
C GLY A 292 -15.38 -6.09 -1.52
N THR A 293 -16.56 -5.46 -1.39
CA THR A 293 -17.34 -4.96 -2.52
C THR A 293 -17.91 -3.55 -2.26
N THR A 294 -18.26 -2.84 -3.33
CA THR A 294 -19.02 -1.58 -3.26
C THR A 294 -20.43 -1.82 -2.69
N PRO A 295 -21.07 -0.81 -2.02
CA PRO A 295 -20.58 0.53 -1.79
C PRO A 295 -19.46 0.58 -0.74
N ALA A 296 -18.50 1.51 -0.93
CA ALA A 296 -17.36 1.67 -0.05
C ALA A 296 -17.07 3.17 0.20
N ARG A 297 -16.68 3.50 1.43
CA ARG A 297 -16.24 4.83 1.85
C ARG A 297 -14.79 4.80 2.25
N PHE A 298 -13.99 5.70 1.70
CA PHE A 298 -12.57 5.86 1.95
C PHE A 298 -12.33 7.13 2.75
N THR A 299 -11.56 7.02 3.83
CA THR A 299 -11.18 8.14 4.69
C THR A 299 -9.71 8.05 5.05
N LEU A 300 -9.09 9.16 5.41
CA LEU A 300 -7.71 9.20 5.91
C LEU A 300 -7.67 9.38 7.41
N ARG A 301 -6.78 8.65 8.07
CA ARG A 301 -6.25 9.01 9.37
C ARG A 301 -4.89 9.69 9.13
N SER A 302 -4.87 11.01 9.23
CA SER A 302 -3.69 11.79 8.93
C SER A 302 -2.56 11.52 9.92
N ARG A 303 -1.31 11.39 9.41
CA ARG A 303 -0.08 11.26 10.18
C ARG A 303 -0.15 10.16 11.25
N ALA A 304 -0.81 9.08 10.91
CA ALA A 304 -1.19 8.02 11.85
C ALA A 304 -0.11 6.94 12.04
N LEU A 305 0.92 6.90 11.20
CA LEU A 305 1.96 5.88 11.27
C LEU A 305 3.33 6.49 11.00
N ASN A 306 4.28 6.24 11.89
CA ASN A 306 5.66 6.66 11.69
C ASN A 306 6.40 5.61 10.85
N VAL A 307 6.83 5.96 9.64
CA VAL A 307 7.43 5.02 8.68
C VAL A 307 8.86 5.37 8.34
N LEU A 308 9.73 4.37 8.22
CA LEU A 308 11.08 4.55 7.73
C LEU A 308 11.07 4.99 6.26
N VAL A 309 11.88 5.98 5.95
CA VAL A 309 12.09 6.49 4.59
C VAL A 309 13.58 6.53 4.24
N ALA A 310 13.89 6.35 2.97
CA ALA A 310 15.26 6.49 2.51
C ALA A 310 15.74 7.94 2.59
N PRO A 311 17.04 8.20 2.79
CA PRO A 311 17.62 9.52 2.63
C PRO A 311 17.34 10.06 1.21
N GLY A 312 16.76 11.27 1.11
CA GLY A 312 16.42 11.87 -0.18
C GLY A 312 15.18 11.32 -0.87
N ALA A 313 14.40 10.46 -0.22
CA ALA A 313 13.11 10.06 -0.76
C ALA A 313 12.24 11.29 -1.03
N ALA A 314 11.65 11.35 -2.23
CA ALA A 314 10.69 12.39 -2.61
C ALA A 314 9.34 12.11 -1.92
N THR A 315 9.28 12.30 -0.62
CA THR A 315 8.10 12.04 0.21
C THR A 315 7.00 13.09 0.04
N GLY A 316 7.24 14.10 -0.82
CA GLY A 316 6.29 15.20 -1.03
C GLY A 316 6.43 16.33 -0.02
N ALA A 317 7.23 16.19 1.04
CA ALA A 317 7.52 17.28 1.94
C ALA A 317 8.28 18.39 1.20
N SER A 318 7.71 19.60 1.15
CA SER A 318 8.46 20.80 0.81
C SER A 318 9.57 20.98 1.85
N PRO A 319 10.78 21.45 1.50
CA PRO A 319 11.90 21.61 2.44
C PRO A 319 11.65 22.58 3.61
N ALA A 320 10.46 23.15 3.72
CA ALA A 320 10.13 24.20 4.69
C ALA A 320 9.85 23.72 6.14
N HIS A 321 9.85 22.41 6.40
CA HIS A 321 9.63 21.87 7.77
C HIS A 321 10.79 21.01 8.31
N LEU A 322 11.97 21.16 7.76
CA LEU A 322 13.19 20.75 8.46
C LEU A 322 13.52 21.88 9.46
N SER A 323 12.82 21.92 10.60
CA SER A 323 13.22 22.75 11.72
C SER A 323 14.64 22.35 12.11
N ARG A 324 15.54 23.28 11.96
CA ARG A 324 16.85 23.29 12.61
C ARG A 324 16.58 23.46 14.11
N ASP A 325 16.42 22.38 14.83
CA ASP A 325 16.58 22.37 16.27
C ASP A 325 17.94 21.76 16.55
N GLY A 326 18.91 22.63 16.74
CA GLY A 326 20.28 22.31 17.08
C GLY A 326 21.06 23.60 17.28
N GLY A 327 20.86 24.23 18.42
CA GLY A 327 21.69 25.24 19.01
C GLY A 327 21.99 24.85 20.43
#